data_ba2fa432dd52462cb0b0fc1ef197ceea
#
_entry.id   ba2fa432dd52462cb0b0fc1ef197ceea
#
_cell.length_a   1.000
_cell.length_b   1.000
_cell.length_c   1.000
_cell.angle_alpha   90.00
_cell.angle_beta   90.00
_cell.angle_gamma   90.00
#
_symmetry.space_group_name_H-M   'P 1'
#
loop_
_entity.id
_entity.type
_entity.pdbx_description
1 polymer ?
#
loop_
_entity_poly.entity_id
_entity_poly.type
_entity_poly.pdbx_seq_one_letter_code
_entity_poly.pdbx_strand_id
1 'polypeptide(L)'
;MNVPHSLILEQKENTKHGEVFFPIQKYITKLNLNSPVIMTHWHEEAELTLITKGSCIYQIDLVDYEVNVGDLLFIPPLLLHSIRLNGTDDFCSETYVFHVNFLGGNATDICSTRYLTPMINHELTLPYHISSTHPAHHSLHECFIKMASLYTEQTFGYEIALKSVLLQALFLLLQYSTTESATISASSDKLKNVLDYIDLHYAEPLTISELAELCYFSEYHFMRFFKKHMNMTCIQYINNVRLEKAVELFEHGETSILEVSLSVGFHNLSYFHRAFKSKYHMTPLSFIKRLN
;
A
#
# COMPACT_ATOMS: atom_id res chain seq x y z
N MET A 1 -0.71 1.05 -23.42
CA MET A 1 -0.59 -0.14 -22.52
C MET A 1 -0.03 0.40 -21.23
N ASN A 2 -0.84 0.39 -20.19
CA ASN A 2 -0.40 0.85 -18.88
C ASN A 2 0.74 -0.04 -18.38
N VAL A 3 1.81 0.55 -17.88
CA VAL A 3 2.82 -0.16 -17.09
C VAL A 3 2.07 -0.88 -15.98
N PRO A 4 2.28 -2.18 -15.73
CA PRO A 4 1.57 -2.86 -14.67
C PRO A 4 1.79 -2.12 -13.35
N HIS A 5 0.74 -1.82 -12.61
CA HIS A 5 0.76 -1.11 -11.32
C HIS A 5 1.74 -1.74 -10.31
N SER A 6 2.04 -3.04 -10.45
CA SER A 6 3.02 -3.78 -9.65
C SER A 6 4.48 -3.33 -9.81
N LEU A 7 4.78 -2.38 -10.69
CA LEU A 7 6.14 -1.85 -10.92
C LEU A 7 6.33 -0.43 -10.38
N ILE A 8 5.28 0.20 -9.86
CA ILE A 8 5.35 1.56 -9.29
C ILE A 8 5.62 1.43 -7.80
N LEU A 9 6.73 2.00 -7.34
CA LEU A 9 7.15 2.00 -5.93
C LEU A 9 6.78 3.30 -5.20
N GLU A 10 5.72 3.97 -5.60
CA GLU A 10 5.16 5.03 -4.76
C GLU A 10 4.64 4.39 -3.49
N GLN A 11 5.32 4.62 -2.37
CA GLN A 11 4.94 4.02 -1.09
C GLN A 11 3.82 4.78 -0.41
N LYS A 12 3.77 6.09 -0.54
CA LYS A 12 2.51 6.78 -0.41
C LYS A 12 1.80 6.62 -1.74
N GLU A 13 0.86 5.71 -1.82
CA GLU A 13 0.09 5.53 -3.03
C GLU A 13 -0.74 6.80 -3.27
N ASN A 14 -0.38 7.57 -4.30
CA ASN A 14 -1.10 8.77 -4.71
C ASN A 14 -2.25 8.44 -5.68
N THR A 15 -2.52 7.15 -5.89
CA THR A 15 -3.61 6.69 -6.75
C THR A 15 -4.96 7.07 -6.12
N LYS A 16 -5.79 7.79 -6.85
CA LYS A 16 -7.16 8.05 -6.42
C LYS A 16 -7.99 6.79 -6.57
N HIS A 17 -8.50 6.29 -5.47
CA HIS A 17 -9.35 5.11 -5.43
C HIS A 17 -10.83 5.51 -5.59
N GLY A 18 -11.44 5.13 -6.71
CA GLY A 18 -12.83 5.48 -7.04
C GLY A 18 -13.00 6.91 -7.56
N GLU A 19 -14.24 7.38 -7.55
CA GLU A 19 -14.62 8.72 -8.00
C GLU A 19 -14.62 9.73 -6.85
N VAL A 20 -14.47 11.02 -7.15
CA VAL A 20 -14.43 12.10 -6.14
C VAL A 20 -15.63 12.07 -5.18
N PHE A 21 -16.82 11.75 -5.68
CA PHE A 21 -18.06 11.70 -4.86
C PHE A 21 -18.39 10.28 -4.38
N PHE A 22 -17.67 9.27 -4.87
CA PHE A 22 -17.82 7.88 -4.49
C PHE A 22 -16.44 7.21 -4.39
N PRO A 23 -15.66 7.56 -3.35
CA PRO A 23 -14.26 7.14 -3.20
C PRO A 23 -14.17 5.71 -2.65
N ILE A 24 -14.60 4.74 -3.46
CA ILE A 24 -14.46 3.31 -3.21
C ILE A 24 -14.10 2.62 -4.52
N GLN A 25 -13.13 1.71 -4.45
CA GLN A 25 -12.67 0.93 -5.60
C GLN A 25 -12.45 -0.53 -5.20
N LYS A 26 -12.88 -1.45 -6.07
CA LYS A 26 -12.59 -2.87 -5.94
C LYS A 26 -11.33 -3.24 -6.69
N TYR A 27 -10.45 -3.99 -6.03
CA TYR A 27 -9.24 -4.58 -6.61
C TYR A 27 -9.24 -6.09 -6.50
N ILE A 28 -8.63 -6.75 -7.48
CA ILE A 28 -8.34 -8.18 -7.45
C ILE A 28 -6.81 -8.32 -7.50
N THR A 29 -6.24 -8.74 -6.40
CA THR A 29 -4.80 -9.00 -6.28
C THR A 29 -4.51 -10.45 -6.64
N LYS A 30 -3.50 -10.65 -7.50
CA LYS A 30 -3.02 -11.97 -7.90
C LYS A 30 -1.51 -12.03 -7.76
N LEU A 31 -1.03 -12.95 -6.92
CA LEU A 31 0.39 -13.25 -6.81
C LEU A 31 0.69 -14.64 -7.36
N ASN A 32 1.86 -14.77 -7.95
CA ASN A 32 2.42 -16.01 -8.47
C ASN A 32 3.97 -15.92 -8.46
N LEU A 33 4.65 -16.95 -8.87
CA LEU A 33 6.12 -16.98 -8.87
C LEU A 33 6.79 -15.90 -9.74
N ASN A 34 6.08 -15.35 -10.75
CA ASN A 34 6.61 -14.26 -11.58
C ASN A 34 6.36 -12.86 -10.97
N SER A 35 5.35 -12.75 -10.12
CA SER A 35 5.00 -11.52 -9.38
C SER A 35 4.64 -11.90 -7.93
N PRO A 36 5.65 -12.22 -7.09
CA PRO A 36 5.42 -12.83 -5.78
C PRO A 36 5.17 -11.82 -4.66
N VAL A 37 5.25 -10.52 -4.91
CA VAL A 37 5.27 -9.49 -3.87
C VAL A 37 4.51 -8.24 -4.32
N ILE A 38 3.69 -7.69 -3.44
CA ILE A 38 3.32 -6.27 -3.42
C ILE A 38 4.18 -5.60 -2.37
N MET A 39 4.90 -4.56 -2.79
CA MET A 39 5.86 -3.86 -1.95
C MET A 39 5.17 -3.13 -0.81
N THR A 40 5.92 -2.84 0.25
CA THR A 40 5.42 -2.07 1.38
C THR A 40 5.00 -0.67 0.94
N HIS A 41 3.77 -0.29 1.22
CA HIS A 41 3.17 0.99 0.89
C HIS A 41 2.13 1.41 1.95
N TRP A 42 1.60 2.61 1.85
CA TRP A 42 0.47 3.12 2.63
C TRP A 42 -0.33 4.14 1.81
N HIS A 43 -1.57 4.33 2.16
CA HIS A 43 -2.47 5.32 1.56
C HIS A 43 -3.47 5.85 2.60
N GLU A 44 -4.25 6.87 2.22
CA GLU A 44 -5.21 7.55 3.12
C GLU A 44 -6.54 6.80 3.24
N GLU A 45 -6.72 5.73 2.49
CA GLU A 45 -7.91 4.89 2.49
C GLU A 45 -7.78 3.72 3.47
N ALA A 46 -8.92 3.15 3.83
CA ALA A 46 -9.01 1.86 4.49
C ALA A 46 -9.21 0.75 3.46
N GLU A 47 -8.79 -0.47 3.82
CA GLU A 47 -9.03 -1.67 3.01
C GLU A 47 -9.84 -2.71 3.78
N LEU A 48 -10.79 -3.34 3.09
CA LEU A 48 -11.42 -4.58 3.52
C LEU A 48 -11.18 -5.65 2.45
N THR A 49 -10.45 -6.69 2.83
CA THR A 49 -9.94 -7.73 1.92
C THR A 49 -10.48 -9.10 2.30
N LEU A 50 -10.87 -9.89 1.30
CA LEU A 50 -11.19 -11.32 1.43
C LEU A 50 -10.18 -12.14 0.64
N ILE A 51 -9.62 -13.16 1.26
CA ILE A 51 -8.73 -14.12 0.60
C ILE A 51 -9.57 -15.16 -0.13
N THR A 52 -9.43 -15.23 -1.46
CA THR A 52 -10.27 -16.10 -2.32
C THR A 52 -9.54 -17.34 -2.83
N LYS A 53 -8.19 -17.32 -2.85
CA LYS A 53 -7.37 -18.45 -3.30
C LYS A 53 -5.99 -18.44 -2.64
N GLY A 54 -5.50 -19.62 -2.26
CA GLY A 54 -4.13 -19.83 -1.78
C GLY A 54 -3.88 -19.27 -0.39
N SER A 55 -2.60 -19.10 -0.07
CA SER A 55 -2.12 -18.47 1.16
C SER A 55 -0.98 -17.51 0.87
N CYS A 56 -0.84 -16.51 1.71
CA CYS A 56 0.28 -15.57 1.62
C CYS A 56 0.60 -14.98 3.01
N ILE A 57 1.61 -14.14 3.06
CA ILE A 57 1.92 -13.34 4.23
C ILE A 57 1.57 -11.89 3.93
N TYR A 58 0.61 -11.35 4.68
CA TYR A 58 0.39 -9.92 4.80
C TYR A 58 1.26 -9.39 5.93
N GLN A 59 2.04 -8.35 5.64
CA GLN A 59 2.67 -7.58 6.70
C GLN A 59 1.86 -6.31 6.91
N ILE A 60 1.36 -6.09 8.12
CA ILE A 60 0.58 -4.91 8.51
C ILE A 60 1.25 -4.32 9.74
N ASP A 61 1.59 -3.04 9.70
CA ASP A 61 2.34 -2.34 10.75
C ASP A 61 3.62 -3.09 11.18
N LEU A 62 4.34 -3.64 10.19
CA LEU A 62 5.57 -4.43 10.33
C LEU A 62 5.39 -5.79 11.03
N VAL A 63 4.16 -6.22 11.31
CA VAL A 63 3.82 -7.54 11.85
C VAL A 63 3.33 -8.45 10.72
N ASP A 64 3.88 -9.66 10.66
CA ASP A 64 3.53 -10.66 9.66
C ASP A 64 2.28 -11.45 10.10
N TYR A 65 1.29 -11.53 9.22
CA TYR A 65 0.08 -12.35 9.35
C TYR A 65 0.05 -13.37 8.22
N GLU A 66 0.07 -14.65 8.58
CA GLU A 66 -0.18 -15.71 7.62
C GLU A 66 -1.70 -15.82 7.39
N VAL A 67 -2.12 -15.66 6.14
CA VAL A 67 -3.55 -15.64 5.76
C VAL A 67 -3.87 -16.75 4.80
N ASN A 68 -5.07 -17.29 4.92
CA ASN A 68 -5.57 -18.42 4.17
C ASN A 68 -6.92 -18.09 3.52
N VAL A 69 -7.36 -18.96 2.60
CA VAL A 69 -8.67 -18.83 1.95
C VAL A 69 -9.79 -18.67 2.97
N GLY A 70 -10.62 -17.67 2.78
CA GLY A 70 -11.74 -17.31 3.66
C GLY A 70 -11.40 -16.29 4.73
N ASP A 71 -10.12 -16.06 5.05
CA ASP A 71 -9.74 -15.03 6.00
C ASP A 71 -10.10 -13.63 5.45
N LEU A 72 -10.45 -12.73 6.37
CA LEU A 72 -10.65 -11.31 6.08
C LEU A 72 -9.55 -10.47 6.72
N LEU A 73 -9.22 -9.38 6.06
CA LEU A 73 -8.29 -8.37 6.58
C LEU A 73 -8.97 -7.01 6.58
N PHE A 74 -8.72 -6.24 7.63
CA PHE A 74 -9.05 -4.82 7.68
C PHE A 74 -7.76 -4.03 7.90
N ILE A 75 -7.43 -3.16 6.97
CA ILE A 75 -6.26 -2.27 7.06
C ILE A 75 -6.78 -0.85 7.22
N PRO A 76 -6.59 -0.23 8.40
CA PRO A 76 -6.93 1.18 8.61
C PRO A 76 -6.09 2.11 7.72
N PRO A 77 -6.56 3.34 7.49
CA PRO A 77 -5.79 4.36 6.77
C PRO A 77 -4.39 4.54 7.33
N LEU A 78 -3.45 4.92 6.47
CA LEU A 78 -2.09 5.30 6.85
C LEU A 78 -1.23 4.18 7.47
N LEU A 79 -1.66 2.92 7.49
CA LEU A 79 -0.82 1.82 7.95
C LEU A 79 0.07 1.28 6.83
N LEU A 80 1.36 1.09 7.14
CA LEU A 80 2.29 0.38 6.27
C LEU A 80 1.84 -1.08 6.10
N HIS A 81 1.69 -1.51 4.85
CA HIS A 81 1.34 -2.89 4.55
C HIS A 81 2.00 -3.40 3.27
N SER A 82 2.17 -4.70 3.18
CA SER A 82 2.73 -5.40 2.02
C SER A 82 2.19 -6.81 1.96
N ILE A 83 2.33 -7.44 0.79
CA ILE A 83 1.89 -8.83 0.57
C ILE A 83 3.05 -9.58 -0.07
N ARG A 84 3.33 -10.77 0.43
CA ARG A 84 4.32 -11.67 -0.17
C ARG A 84 3.79 -13.09 -0.24
N LEU A 85 4.04 -13.74 -1.36
CA LEU A 85 3.67 -15.14 -1.57
C LEU A 85 4.35 -16.04 -0.53
N ASN A 86 3.61 -16.97 0.04
CA ASN A 86 4.10 -17.99 0.96
C ASN A 86 4.06 -19.36 0.27
N GLY A 87 5.17 -19.73 -0.37
CA GLY A 87 5.25 -20.98 -1.13
C GLY A 87 5.19 -20.81 -2.65
N THR A 88 4.68 -21.80 -3.36
CA THR A 88 4.67 -21.88 -4.84
C THR A 88 3.29 -21.71 -5.46
N ASP A 89 2.25 -21.81 -4.64
CA ASP A 89 0.87 -21.78 -5.13
C ASP A 89 0.41 -20.35 -5.43
N ASP A 90 -0.42 -20.20 -6.47
CA ASP A 90 -1.01 -18.92 -6.79
C ASP A 90 -1.90 -18.42 -5.64
N PHE A 91 -1.81 -17.13 -5.40
CA PHE A 91 -2.66 -16.42 -4.44
C PHE A 91 -3.62 -15.47 -5.15
N CYS A 92 -4.83 -15.32 -4.59
CA CYS A 92 -5.79 -14.31 -5.03
C CYS A 92 -6.57 -13.74 -3.85
N SER A 93 -6.78 -12.43 -3.85
CA SER A 93 -7.67 -11.73 -2.92
C SER A 93 -8.55 -10.71 -3.64
N GLU A 94 -9.68 -10.39 -3.03
CA GLU A 94 -10.55 -9.28 -3.41
C GLU A 94 -10.50 -8.21 -2.31
N THR A 95 -10.24 -6.96 -2.69
CA THR A 95 -10.09 -5.84 -1.76
C THR A 95 -11.00 -4.69 -2.17
N TYR A 96 -11.71 -4.12 -1.19
CA TYR A 96 -12.37 -2.83 -1.31
C TYR A 96 -11.52 -1.79 -0.61
N VAL A 97 -10.98 -0.86 -1.38
CA VAL A 97 -10.24 0.32 -0.92
C VAL A 97 -11.22 1.49 -0.87
N PHE A 98 -11.35 2.16 0.28
CA PHE A 98 -12.32 3.23 0.45
C PHE A 98 -11.84 4.31 1.40
N HIS A 99 -12.15 5.57 1.08
CA HIS A 99 -11.82 6.69 1.95
C HIS A 99 -12.82 6.77 3.12
N VAL A 100 -12.32 6.75 4.36
CA VAL A 100 -13.18 6.67 5.56
C VAL A 100 -14.13 7.87 5.69
N ASN A 101 -13.74 9.07 5.24
CA ASN A 101 -14.60 10.24 5.22
C ASN A 101 -15.87 10.06 4.38
N PHE A 102 -15.88 9.09 3.45
CA PHE A 102 -17.09 8.70 2.73
C PHE A 102 -18.18 8.17 3.66
N LEU A 103 -17.80 7.56 4.78
CA LEU A 103 -18.74 6.95 5.74
C LEU A 103 -19.32 7.95 6.75
N GLY A 104 -18.58 9.02 7.08
CA GLY A 104 -18.99 10.07 8.01
C GLY A 104 -19.43 11.35 7.30
N GLY A 105 -20.46 12.04 7.83
CA GLY A 105 -21.05 13.20 7.16
C GLY A 105 -20.26 14.51 7.33
N ASN A 106 -19.78 14.82 8.52
CA ASN A 106 -19.02 16.03 8.86
C ASN A 106 -18.58 16.02 10.34
N ALA A 107 -17.89 17.07 10.78
CA ALA A 107 -17.36 17.21 12.14
C ALA A 107 -18.44 17.22 13.27
N THR A 108 -19.71 17.34 12.96
CA THR A 108 -20.82 17.31 13.92
C THR A 108 -21.49 15.94 14.05
N ASP A 109 -21.09 14.98 13.22
CA ASP A 109 -21.57 13.60 13.28
C ASP A 109 -20.88 12.82 14.41
N ILE A 110 -21.67 12.24 15.32
CA ILE A 110 -21.16 11.46 16.46
C ILE A 110 -20.35 10.25 16.00
N CYS A 111 -20.69 9.61 14.88
CA CYS A 111 -19.96 8.47 14.35
C CYS A 111 -18.55 8.90 13.89
N SER A 112 -18.46 10.05 13.21
CA SER A 112 -17.20 10.63 12.80
C SER A 112 -16.30 10.97 13.98
N THR A 113 -16.82 11.71 14.98
CA THR A 113 -15.99 12.20 16.10
C THR A 113 -15.59 11.11 17.09
N ARG A 114 -16.46 10.12 17.32
CA ARG A 114 -16.26 9.12 18.37
C ARG A 114 -15.59 7.84 17.89
N TYR A 115 -15.72 7.51 16.60
CA TYR A 115 -15.26 6.24 16.05
C TYR A 115 -14.36 6.38 14.83
N LEU A 116 -14.77 7.13 13.79
CA LEU A 116 -14.00 7.17 12.55
C LEU A 116 -12.71 7.98 12.69
N THR A 117 -12.77 9.16 13.31
CA THR A 117 -11.56 9.98 13.54
C THR A 117 -10.55 9.30 14.48
N PRO A 118 -10.95 8.73 15.64
CA PRO A 118 -10.03 7.96 16.46
C PRO A 118 -9.43 6.73 15.76
N MET A 119 -10.18 6.08 14.87
CA MET A 119 -9.66 4.98 14.05
C MET A 119 -8.61 5.48 13.05
N ILE A 120 -8.86 6.60 12.36
CA ILE A 120 -7.91 7.21 11.42
C ILE A 120 -6.64 7.66 12.15
N ASN A 121 -6.78 8.20 13.37
CA ASN A 121 -5.67 8.66 14.18
C ASN A 121 -4.96 7.52 14.94
N HIS A 122 -5.37 6.27 14.75
CA HIS A 122 -4.87 5.10 15.47
C HIS A 122 -4.99 5.18 17.00
N GLU A 123 -5.94 5.98 17.51
CA GLU A 123 -6.33 6.02 18.92
C GLU A 123 -7.22 4.84 19.29
N LEU A 124 -7.79 4.19 18.29
CA LEU A 124 -8.65 3.01 18.39
C LEU A 124 -8.11 1.91 17.48
N THR A 125 -7.68 0.78 18.07
CA THR A 125 -7.17 -0.36 17.32
C THR A 125 -8.28 -1.34 17.02
N LEU A 126 -8.47 -1.63 15.73
CA LEU A 126 -9.35 -2.69 15.24
C LEU A 126 -8.55 -3.96 14.94
N PRO A 127 -9.16 -5.14 14.95
CA PRO A 127 -8.48 -6.35 14.51
C PRO A 127 -8.12 -6.26 13.02
N TYR A 128 -6.84 -6.49 12.69
CA TYR A 128 -6.37 -6.44 11.29
C TYR A 128 -6.62 -7.77 10.57
N HIS A 129 -6.49 -8.89 11.25
CA HIS A 129 -6.69 -10.24 10.70
C HIS A 129 -7.87 -10.92 11.36
N ILE A 130 -8.85 -11.29 10.57
CA ILE A 130 -10.08 -11.95 10.98
C ILE A 130 -10.09 -13.35 10.36
N SER A 131 -9.45 -14.30 11.07
CA SER A 131 -9.43 -15.70 10.66
C SER A 131 -10.78 -16.39 10.85
N SER A 132 -10.95 -17.56 10.29
CA SER A 132 -12.17 -18.38 10.43
C SER A 132 -12.59 -18.68 11.88
N THR A 133 -11.66 -18.58 12.84
CA THR A 133 -11.92 -18.76 14.27
C THR A 133 -12.30 -17.47 14.99
N HIS A 134 -12.16 -16.31 14.35
CA HIS A 134 -12.50 -15.03 14.96
C HIS A 134 -14.03 -14.89 15.10
N PRO A 135 -14.56 -14.44 16.26
CA PRO A 135 -16.02 -14.37 16.49
C PRO A 135 -16.78 -13.50 15.47
N ALA A 136 -16.14 -12.44 14.95
CA ALA A 136 -16.74 -11.56 13.94
C ALA A 136 -16.69 -12.13 12.51
N HIS A 137 -15.97 -13.24 12.27
CA HIS A 137 -15.67 -13.73 10.92
C HIS A 137 -16.93 -13.96 10.07
N HIS A 138 -17.88 -14.74 10.56
CA HIS A 138 -19.08 -15.08 9.79
C HIS A 138 -19.85 -13.83 9.34
N SER A 139 -20.15 -12.93 10.28
CA SER A 139 -20.92 -11.72 9.99
C SER A 139 -20.16 -10.72 9.09
N LEU A 140 -18.83 -10.62 9.24
CA LEU A 140 -17.99 -9.80 8.33
C LEU A 140 -17.92 -10.41 6.93
N HIS A 141 -17.85 -11.74 6.83
CA HIS A 141 -17.88 -12.42 5.54
C HIS A 141 -19.22 -12.17 4.81
N GLU A 142 -20.35 -12.24 5.52
CA GLU A 142 -21.67 -11.89 4.96
C GLU A 142 -21.71 -10.42 4.48
N CYS A 143 -21.15 -9.48 5.26
CA CYS A 143 -21.00 -8.07 4.83
C CYS A 143 -20.18 -7.99 3.54
N PHE A 144 -19.04 -8.69 3.45
CA PHE A 144 -18.19 -8.67 2.28
C PHE A 144 -18.92 -9.18 1.03
N ILE A 145 -19.60 -10.32 1.11
CA ILE A 145 -20.37 -10.88 0.00
C ILE A 145 -21.49 -9.92 -0.43
N LYS A 146 -22.18 -9.29 0.52
CA LYS A 146 -23.22 -8.30 0.22
C LYS A 146 -22.63 -7.06 -0.48
N MET A 147 -21.46 -6.59 -0.06
CA MET A 147 -20.75 -5.51 -0.74
C MET A 147 -20.41 -5.90 -2.18
N ALA A 148 -19.92 -7.12 -2.41
CA ALA A 148 -19.57 -7.63 -3.72
C ALA A 148 -20.76 -7.66 -4.68
N SER A 149 -21.94 -8.12 -4.22
CA SER A 149 -23.19 -8.10 -4.98
C SER A 149 -23.60 -6.65 -5.32
N LEU A 150 -23.70 -5.77 -4.32
CA LEU A 150 -24.10 -4.37 -4.50
C LEU A 150 -23.16 -3.62 -5.47
N TYR A 151 -21.85 -3.81 -5.32
CA TYR A 151 -20.84 -3.17 -6.19
C TYR A 151 -20.92 -3.66 -7.64
N THR A 152 -21.36 -4.89 -7.86
CA THR A 152 -21.49 -5.48 -9.20
C THR A 152 -22.82 -5.11 -9.88
N GLU A 153 -23.92 -5.14 -9.13
CA GLU A 153 -25.28 -4.97 -9.65
C GLU A 153 -25.63 -3.49 -9.90
N GLN A 154 -25.10 -2.59 -9.10
CA GLN A 154 -25.27 -1.13 -9.20
C GLN A 154 -26.74 -0.70 -9.45
N THR A 155 -27.66 -1.30 -8.71
CA THR A 155 -29.07 -0.91 -8.75
C THR A 155 -29.28 0.49 -8.17
N PHE A 156 -30.38 1.16 -8.50
CA PHE A 156 -30.66 2.51 -7.99
C PHE A 156 -30.54 2.59 -6.46
N GLY A 157 -29.65 3.45 -5.96
CA GLY A 157 -29.36 3.64 -4.53
C GLY A 157 -28.36 2.64 -3.96
N TYR A 158 -27.64 1.89 -4.79
CA TYR A 158 -26.62 0.94 -4.32
C TYR A 158 -25.53 1.61 -3.48
N GLU A 159 -25.23 2.89 -3.71
CA GLU A 159 -24.23 3.66 -2.94
C GLU A 159 -24.65 3.79 -1.47
N ILE A 160 -25.95 4.02 -1.22
CA ILE A 160 -26.50 4.07 0.15
C ILE A 160 -26.41 2.70 0.80
N ALA A 161 -26.78 1.64 0.06
CA ALA A 161 -26.73 0.28 0.54
C ALA A 161 -25.29 -0.15 0.83
N LEU A 162 -24.34 0.16 -0.05
CA LEU A 162 -22.92 -0.14 0.13
C LEU A 162 -22.34 0.57 1.35
N LYS A 163 -22.63 1.87 1.52
CA LYS A 163 -22.24 2.63 2.70
C LYS A 163 -22.82 2.03 3.99
N SER A 164 -24.07 1.59 3.97
CA SER A 164 -24.71 0.93 5.11
C SER A 164 -24.00 -0.36 5.49
N VAL A 165 -23.61 -1.19 4.52
CA VAL A 165 -22.90 -2.45 4.77
C VAL A 165 -21.48 -2.20 5.28
N LEU A 166 -20.77 -1.19 4.75
CA LEU A 166 -19.46 -0.79 5.26
C LEU A 166 -19.53 -0.31 6.71
N LEU A 167 -20.54 0.51 7.07
CA LEU A 167 -20.76 0.93 8.45
C LEU A 167 -21.08 -0.27 9.36
N GLN A 168 -21.84 -1.25 8.87
CA GLN A 168 -22.10 -2.50 9.61
C GLN A 168 -20.81 -3.30 9.81
N ALA A 169 -19.94 -3.41 8.78
CA ALA A 169 -18.65 -4.08 8.91
C ALA A 169 -17.75 -3.39 9.95
N LEU A 170 -17.68 -2.06 9.94
CA LEU A 170 -16.93 -1.31 10.94
C LEU A 170 -17.52 -1.49 12.35
N PHE A 171 -18.85 -1.50 12.50
CA PHE A 171 -19.49 -1.77 13.79
C PHE A 171 -19.09 -3.13 14.33
N LEU A 172 -19.05 -4.18 13.50
CA LEU A 172 -18.63 -5.52 13.90
C LEU A 172 -17.16 -5.55 14.34
N LEU A 173 -16.27 -4.83 13.64
CA LEU A 173 -14.86 -4.71 14.01
C LEU A 173 -14.69 -3.93 15.33
N LEU A 174 -15.48 -2.86 15.54
CA LEU A 174 -15.46 -2.04 16.75
C LEU A 174 -15.81 -2.83 18.02
N GLN A 175 -16.62 -3.92 17.93
CA GLN A 175 -16.92 -4.78 19.07
C GLN A 175 -15.67 -5.48 19.63
N TYR A 176 -14.61 -5.58 18.84
CA TYR A 176 -13.33 -6.21 19.19
C TYR A 176 -12.18 -5.21 19.20
N SER A 177 -12.52 -3.92 19.21
CA SER A 177 -11.50 -2.85 19.32
C SER A 177 -10.88 -2.81 20.72
N THR A 178 -9.63 -2.40 20.77
CA THR A 178 -8.96 -2.07 22.01
C THR A 178 -8.65 -0.58 22.06
N THR A 179 -8.79 0.01 23.25
CA THR A 179 -8.40 1.41 23.52
C THR A 179 -6.93 1.51 23.96
N GLU A 180 -6.22 0.39 24.01
CA GLU A 180 -4.77 0.46 24.04
C GLU A 180 -4.38 1.14 22.76
N SER A 181 -3.92 2.41 22.89
CA SER A 181 -3.36 3.16 21.78
C SER A 181 -2.44 2.22 21.03
N ALA A 182 -2.86 1.72 19.87
CA ALA A 182 -1.92 1.17 18.93
C ALA A 182 -1.06 2.37 18.56
N THR A 183 -0.05 2.63 19.37
CA THR A 183 1.08 3.35 18.85
C THR A 183 1.47 2.57 17.61
N ILE A 184 1.18 3.14 16.41
CA ILE A 184 1.87 2.74 15.19
C ILE A 184 3.25 2.41 15.67
N SER A 185 3.72 1.19 15.42
CA SER A 185 4.93 0.76 16.12
C SER A 185 5.97 1.85 15.88
N ALA A 186 6.68 2.30 16.90
CA ALA A 186 7.70 3.35 16.76
C ALA A 186 8.68 3.01 15.62
N SER A 187 8.71 1.76 15.21
CA SER A 187 9.45 1.23 14.08
C SER A 187 8.79 1.55 12.73
N SER A 188 7.45 1.53 12.67
CA SER A 188 6.69 1.90 11.47
C SER A 188 6.83 3.39 11.17
N ASP A 189 6.70 4.25 12.19
CA ASP A 189 6.92 5.70 12.04
C ASP A 189 8.35 6.02 11.58
N LYS A 190 9.35 5.33 12.16
CA LYS A 190 10.74 5.48 11.73
C LYS A 190 10.91 5.09 10.26
N LEU A 191 10.29 4.00 9.83
CA LEU A 191 10.37 3.58 8.43
C LEU A 191 9.70 4.60 7.52
N LYS A 192 8.48 5.06 7.85
CA LYS A 192 7.78 6.11 7.09
C LYS A 192 8.62 7.37 6.94
N ASN A 193 9.17 7.87 8.05
CA ASN A 193 10.01 9.07 8.01
C ASN A 193 11.20 8.93 7.06
N VAL A 194 11.82 7.74 7.00
CA VAL A 194 12.91 7.47 6.05
C VAL A 194 12.40 7.44 4.62
N LEU A 195 11.25 6.84 4.40
CA LEU A 195 10.67 6.70 3.05
C LEU A 195 10.23 8.06 2.52
N ASP A 196 9.54 8.86 3.34
CA ASP A 196 9.17 10.25 3.02
C ASP A 196 10.40 11.11 2.74
N TYR A 197 11.47 10.95 3.55
CA TYR A 197 12.72 11.66 3.35
C TYR A 197 13.38 11.28 2.02
N ILE A 198 13.41 10.00 1.67
CA ILE A 198 13.94 9.54 0.38
C ILE A 198 13.11 10.09 -0.78
N ASP A 199 11.77 10.08 -0.68
CA ASP A 199 10.89 10.59 -1.74
C ASP A 199 11.06 12.11 -1.94
N LEU A 200 11.32 12.86 -0.88
CA LEU A 200 11.57 14.30 -0.97
C LEU A 200 12.96 14.63 -1.49
N HIS A 201 13.99 13.82 -1.17
CA HIS A 201 15.40 14.09 -1.43
C HIS A 201 16.07 13.13 -2.42
N TYR A 202 15.27 12.34 -3.18
CA TYR A 202 15.80 11.27 -4.06
C TYR A 202 16.87 11.74 -5.04
N ALA A 203 16.79 12.98 -5.52
CA ALA A 203 17.76 13.55 -6.47
C ALA A 203 19.11 13.92 -5.84
N GLU A 204 19.17 14.03 -4.52
CA GLU A 204 20.34 14.41 -3.76
C GLU A 204 21.25 13.21 -3.44
N PRO A 205 22.53 13.44 -3.09
CA PRO A 205 23.40 12.35 -2.62
C PRO A 205 22.96 11.88 -1.23
N LEU A 206 22.16 10.84 -1.17
CA LEU A 206 21.71 10.22 0.09
C LEU A 206 22.73 9.19 0.58
N THR A 207 23.07 9.24 1.87
CA THR A 207 23.96 8.28 2.52
C THR A 207 23.21 7.37 3.49
N ILE A 208 23.71 6.15 3.70
CA ILE A 208 23.14 5.22 4.69
C ILE A 208 23.24 5.79 6.09
N SER A 209 24.29 6.57 6.40
CA SER A 209 24.49 7.21 7.69
C SER A 209 23.36 8.19 8.02
N GLU A 210 23.06 9.11 7.11
CA GLU A 210 21.97 10.09 7.26
C GLU A 210 20.62 9.41 7.49
N LEU A 211 20.31 8.40 6.69
CA LEU A 211 19.04 7.68 6.81
C LEU A 211 18.94 6.87 8.11
N ALA A 212 20.06 6.32 8.60
CA ALA A 212 20.13 5.62 9.87
C ALA A 212 19.91 6.58 11.06
N GLU A 213 20.43 7.80 10.97
CA GLU A 213 20.25 8.85 11.99
C GLU A 213 18.76 9.22 12.15
N LEU A 214 17.97 9.30 11.06
CA LEU A 214 16.52 9.54 11.11
C LEU A 214 15.78 8.50 11.96
N CYS A 215 16.31 7.28 12.03
CA CYS A 215 15.75 6.19 12.84
C CYS A 215 16.37 6.09 14.23
N TYR A 216 17.41 6.85 14.54
CA TYR A 216 18.26 6.65 15.72
C TYR A 216 18.88 5.24 15.76
N PHE A 217 19.29 4.72 14.60
CA PHE A 217 19.91 3.41 14.44
C PHE A 217 21.38 3.54 14.05
N SER A 218 22.19 2.51 14.35
CA SER A 218 23.47 2.35 13.67
C SER A 218 23.23 1.96 12.19
N GLU A 219 24.13 2.27 11.29
CA GLU A 219 24.03 1.90 9.87
C GLU A 219 23.76 0.40 9.66
N TYR A 220 24.45 -0.46 10.43
CA TYR A 220 24.26 -1.91 10.36
C TYR A 220 22.83 -2.32 10.77
N HIS A 221 22.31 -1.75 11.86
CA HIS A 221 20.95 -2.03 12.32
C HIS A 221 19.93 -1.51 11.30
N PHE A 222 20.13 -0.29 10.79
CA PHE A 222 19.29 0.32 9.78
C PHE A 222 19.22 -0.52 8.50
N MET A 223 20.36 -0.97 7.96
CA MET A 223 20.40 -1.79 6.75
C MET A 223 19.63 -3.11 6.92
N ARG A 224 19.76 -3.77 8.09
CA ARG A 224 19.02 -5.01 8.38
C ARG A 224 17.54 -4.74 8.57
N PHE A 225 17.18 -3.70 9.30
CA PHE A 225 15.81 -3.26 9.53
C PHE A 225 15.12 -2.93 8.19
N PHE A 226 15.73 -2.07 7.39
CA PHE A 226 15.20 -1.69 6.09
C PHE A 226 15.00 -2.91 5.17
N LYS A 227 16.04 -3.75 5.04
CA LYS A 227 15.95 -4.96 4.21
C LYS A 227 14.88 -5.94 4.69
N LYS A 228 14.71 -6.08 6.01
CA LYS A 228 13.68 -6.96 6.59
C LYS A 228 12.27 -6.52 6.21
N HIS A 229 11.98 -5.21 6.28
CA HIS A 229 10.63 -4.69 6.10
C HIS A 229 10.30 -4.26 4.66
N MET A 230 11.33 -3.92 3.86
CA MET A 230 11.18 -3.52 2.47
C MET A 230 11.49 -4.65 1.46
N ASN A 231 11.96 -5.81 1.92
CA ASN A 231 12.41 -6.93 1.09
C ASN A 231 13.50 -6.57 0.06
N MET A 232 14.11 -5.40 0.17
CA MET A 232 15.22 -4.92 -0.65
C MET A 232 16.17 -4.05 0.17
N THR A 233 17.38 -3.81 -0.34
CA THR A 233 18.31 -2.87 0.31
C THR A 233 17.87 -1.42 0.12
N CYS A 234 18.23 -0.54 1.05
CA CYS A 234 17.90 0.89 0.97
C CYS A 234 18.45 1.54 -0.32
N ILE A 235 19.65 1.16 -0.76
CA ILE A 235 20.23 1.67 -2.02
C ILE A 235 19.44 1.20 -3.24
N GLN A 236 18.97 -0.06 -3.25
CA GLN A 236 18.08 -0.55 -4.32
C GLN A 236 16.78 0.26 -4.34
N TYR A 237 16.24 0.55 -3.16
CA TYR A 237 15.04 1.34 -3.01
C TYR A 237 15.21 2.78 -3.57
N ILE A 238 16.24 3.51 -3.14
CA ILE A 238 16.57 4.86 -3.65
C ILE A 238 16.71 4.84 -5.18
N ASN A 239 17.43 3.85 -5.72
CA ASN A 239 17.58 3.73 -7.17
C ASN A 239 16.24 3.45 -7.88
N ASN A 240 15.36 2.68 -7.27
CA ASN A 240 14.05 2.41 -7.82
C ASN A 240 13.17 3.68 -7.87
N VAL A 241 13.15 4.49 -6.80
CA VAL A 241 12.47 5.80 -6.77
C VAL A 241 13.01 6.70 -7.89
N ARG A 242 14.33 6.84 -7.99
CA ARG A 242 14.98 7.63 -9.07
C ARG A 242 14.57 7.18 -10.47
N LEU A 243 14.48 5.87 -10.70
CA LEU A 243 14.09 5.31 -12.00
C LEU A 243 12.62 5.59 -12.33
N GLU A 244 11.75 5.60 -11.33
CA GLU A 244 10.33 5.96 -11.49
C GLU A 244 10.19 7.43 -11.86
N LYS A 245 10.89 8.31 -11.14
CA LYS A 245 10.93 9.74 -11.48
C LYS A 245 11.52 10.00 -12.88
N ALA A 246 12.47 9.18 -13.32
CA ALA A 246 12.96 9.24 -14.69
C ALA A 246 11.88 8.84 -15.73
N VAL A 247 11.08 7.82 -15.44
CA VAL A 247 9.95 7.42 -16.30
C VAL A 247 8.91 8.54 -16.37
N GLU A 248 8.52 9.15 -15.25
CA GLU A 248 7.61 10.30 -15.23
C GLU A 248 8.11 11.45 -16.14
N LEU A 249 9.41 11.79 -16.07
CA LEU A 249 9.99 12.81 -16.93
C LEU A 249 9.93 12.42 -18.42
N PHE A 250 10.21 11.16 -18.76
CA PHE A 250 10.07 10.68 -20.14
C PHE A 250 8.63 10.72 -20.63
N GLU A 251 7.65 10.38 -19.81
CA GLU A 251 6.23 10.47 -20.13
C GLU A 251 5.74 11.91 -20.30
N HIS A 252 6.36 12.85 -19.60
CA HIS A 252 6.11 14.30 -19.78
C HIS A 252 6.86 14.92 -20.97
N GLY A 253 7.55 14.10 -21.78
CA GLY A 253 8.15 14.53 -23.04
C GLY A 253 9.64 14.82 -22.99
N GLU A 254 10.31 14.63 -21.85
CA GLU A 254 11.77 14.73 -21.79
C GLU A 254 12.42 13.60 -22.61
N THR A 255 13.39 13.94 -23.45
CA THR A 255 14.04 12.97 -24.34
C THR A 255 15.53 12.80 -24.10
N SER A 256 16.15 13.71 -23.37
CA SER A 256 17.58 13.68 -23.05
C SER A 256 17.85 12.70 -21.90
N ILE A 257 18.28 11.49 -22.23
CA ILE A 257 18.60 10.45 -21.24
C ILE A 257 19.67 10.90 -20.25
N LEU A 258 20.67 11.68 -20.72
CA LEU A 258 21.72 12.21 -19.86
C LEU A 258 21.16 13.21 -18.83
N GLU A 259 20.38 14.19 -19.28
CA GLU A 259 19.79 15.21 -18.41
C GLU A 259 18.82 14.59 -17.40
N VAL A 260 17.94 13.71 -17.86
CA VAL A 260 17.02 12.98 -16.97
C VAL A 260 17.81 12.16 -15.94
N SER A 261 18.85 11.42 -16.35
CA SER A 261 19.61 10.62 -15.40
C SER A 261 20.28 11.47 -14.31
N LEU A 262 20.79 12.64 -14.66
CA LEU A 262 21.41 13.58 -13.72
C LEU A 262 20.36 14.24 -12.82
N SER A 263 19.24 14.68 -13.37
CA SER A 263 18.18 15.36 -12.60
C SER A 263 17.53 14.46 -11.55
N VAL A 264 17.49 13.16 -11.79
CA VAL A 264 16.96 12.18 -10.80
C VAL A 264 18.06 11.62 -9.88
N GLY A 265 19.28 12.13 -9.92
CA GLY A 265 20.34 11.82 -8.96
C GLY A 265 21.26 10.64 -9.35
N PHE A 266 21.29 10.21 -10.63
CA PHE A 266 22.31 9.26 -11.09
C PHE A 266 23.53 10.02 -11.62
N HIS A 267 24.66 9.90 -10.94
CA HIS A 267 25.94 10.51 -11.37
C HIS A 267 26.72 9.66 -12.36
N ASN A 268 26.25 8.45 -12.70
CA ASN A 268 26.89 7.54 -13.65
C ASN A 268 25.85 7.02 -14.65
N LEU A 269 25.93 7.52 -15.89
CA LEU A 269 25.00 7.18 -16.97
C LEU A 269 25.01 5.65 -17.29
N SER A 270 26.17 5.01 -17.25
CA SER A 270 26.28 3.56 -17.52
C SER A 270 25.57 2.75 -16.42
N TYR A 271 25.63 3.22 -15.17
CA TYR A 271 24.89 2.62 -14.07
C TYR A 271 23.38 2.83 -14.22
N PHE A 272 22.94 4.05 -14.58
CA PHE A 272 21.56 4.34 -14.90
C PHE A 272 21.00 3.40 -15.96
N HIS A 273 21.70 3.25 -17.10
CA HIS A 273 21.27 2.33 -18.18
C HIS A 273 21.09 0.88 -17.69
N ARG A 274 22.03 0.37 -16.86
CA ARG A 274 21.96 -0.99 -16.31
C ARG A 274 20.79 -1.14 -15.35
N ALA A 275 20.63 -0.20 -14.43
CA ALA A 275 19.54 -0.19 -13.44
C ALA A 275 18.18 -0.09 -14.14
N PHE A 276 18.02 0.80 -15.11
CA PHE A 276 16.79 0.97 -15.90
C PHE A 276 16.45 -0.33 -16.66
N LYS A 277 17.43 -0.93 -17.34
CA LYS A 277 17.22 -2.18 -18.07
C LYS A 277 16.87 -3.34 -17.13
N SER A 278 17.48 -3.39 -15.95
CA SER A 278 17.17 -4.41 -14.95
C SER A 278 15.73 -4.30 -14.45
N LYS A 279 15.22 -3.07 -14.22
CA LYS A 279 13.88 -2.83 -13.68
C LYS A 279 12.78 -2.98 -14.76
N TYR A 280 12.97 -2.36 -15.94
CA TYR A 280 11.94 -2.27 -16.97
C TYR A 280 12.14 -3.25 -18.13
N HIS A 281 13.17 -4.11 -18.08
CA HIS A 281 13.52 -5.11 -19.12
C HIS A 281 13.74 -4.51 -20.52
N MET A 282 13.96 -3.19 -20.61
CA MET A 282 14.28 -2.46 -21.84
C MET A 282 15.21 -1.27 -21.56
N THR A 283 15.88 -0.76 -22.62
CA THR A 283 16.73 0.43 -22.47
C THR A 283 15.88 1.72 -22.36
N PRO A 284 16.40 2.81 -21.72
CA PRO A 284 15.73 4.10 -21.71
C PRO A 284 15.37 4.60 -23.12
N LEU A 285 16.27 4.45 -24.09
CA LEU A 285 15.99 4.82 -25.50
C LEU A 285 14.83 4.03 -26.09
N SER A 286 14.76 2.72 -25.80
CA SER A 286 13.64 1.89 -26.27
C SER A 286 12.33 2.25 -25.59
N PHE A 287 12.37 2.69 -24.33
CA PHE A 287 11.24 3.18 -23.59
C PHE A 287 10.67 4.46 -24.22
N ILE A 288 11.51 5.48 -24.43
CA ILE A 288 11.14 6.76 -25.06
C ILE A 288 10.52 6.53 -26.46
N LYS A 289 11.12 5.64 -27.26
CA LYS A 289 10.59 5.31 -28.61
C LYS A 289 9.20 4.64 -28.59
N ARG A 290 8.78 4.09 -27.45
CA ARG A 290 7.43 3.50 -27.31
C ARG A 290 6.38 4.51 -26.86
N LEU A 291 6.81 5.62 -26.25
CA LEU A 291 5.92 6.71 -25.87
C LEU A 291 5.53 7.59 -27.08
N ASN A 292 6.44 7.70 -28.05
CA ASN A 292 6.23 8.41 -29.32
C ASN A 292 5.70 7.46 -30.41
#